data_600a84b329e5857ff68bab094d26d92b
#
_entry.id   600a84b329e5857ff68bab094d26d92b
#
_cell.length_a   1.000
_cell.length_b   1.000
_cell.length_c   1.000
_cell.angle_alpha   90.00
_cell.angle_beta   90.00
_cell.angle_gamma   90.00
#
_symmetry.space_group_name_H-M   'P 1'
#
loop_
_entity.id
_entity.type
_entity.pdbx_description
1 polymer ?
#
loop_
_entity_poly.entity_id
_entity_poly.type
_entity_poly.pdbx_seq_one_letter_code
_entity_poly.pdbx_strand_id
1 'polypeptide(L)'
;YDYPHILPTSIPMDKNFANKYRYVCLDENDSTIPFLQSFEEKIIDIIEKLIHLLSLSDIEKEEEFQKEFLFYWNQAAEDTGICKLYIGKEREFQKLNAYKSNDGAVRFVANGICLNDANKKVNGSKKWRHLPELPVFYIPITDKRRVLPPTRDKKWTAENIVMLIYEKQFNRISHESYVKLGLEKIKTKYIGLVFEIEINGNYIDFAVIIEFRSTKNDTLLNKLKQEIVEVVPIVSKRTDYYYLCKQIGNEITLLDKKVLLIGAGSLGSYIARELVKTGVRSLTVYDKELLEEENLLRHTIGDLWVDCSKVFGLKCELERIHPEIHINAVEKNIDKNLLVAEMKKADLILFAVGSSTVQWEMNKILKEQKCNAKVIYTWLEAGGENSHILSIDYNKKGCFQCLFTDEQGCLINNKVNNVSEIDVEAYKIRNGCGGTRVAYGNAVLLRTTAVLLDVIKKNFERAESTNNLINITPTDVIDVKNTFVERKCRCCGDEDI
;
A
#
# COMPACT_ATOMS: atom_id res chain seq x y z
N TYR A 1 -8.73 31.29 -19.17
CA TYR A 1 -8.65 32.20 -18.00
C TYR A 1 -7.37 33.00 -18.06
N ASP A 2 -7.46 34.30 -17.78
CA ASP A 2 -6.28 35.17 -17.73
C ASP A 2 -5.57 35.10 -16.39
N TYR A 3 -6.25 34.55 -15.38
CA TYR A 3 -5.73 34.45 -14.01
C TYR A 3 -6.00 33.07 -13.40
N PRO A 4 -5.05 32.49 -12.65
CA PRO A 4 -5.25 31.30 -11.85
C PRO A 4 -6.30 31.57 -10.75
N HIS A 5 -6.88 30.51 -10.19
CA HIS A 5 -7.91 30.58 -9.14
C HIS A 5 -9.21 31.33 -9.50
N ILE A 6 -9.37 31.82 -10.74
CA ILE A 6 -10.63 32.40 -11.23
C ILE A 6 -11.39 31.33 -12.02
N LEU A 7 -12.41 30.76 -11.39
CA LEU A 7 -13.12 29.58 -11.86
C LEU A 7 -14.53 29.89 -12.36
N PRO A 8 -15.07 29.10 -13.31
CA PRO A 8 -16.49 29.20 -13.62
C PRO A 8 -17.32 28.79 -12.39
N THR A 9 -18.43 29.46 -12.15
CA THR A 9 -19.32 29.12 -11.05
C THR A 9 -19.93 27.74 -11.27
N SER A 10 -19.72 26.82 -10.32
CA SER A 10 -20.40 25.52 -10.23
C SER A 10 -21.74 25.60 -9.46
N ILE A 11 -22.06 26.77 -8.92
CA ILE A 11 -23.32 27.00 -8.21
C ILE A 11 -24.45 27.00 -9.25
N PRO A 12 -25.56 26.26 -9.06
CA PRO A 12 -26.72 26.31 -9.93
C PRO A 12 -27.38 27.69 -9.83
N MET A 13 -26.87 28.60 -10.62
CA MET A 13 -27.42 29.94 -10.81
C MET A 13 -28.05 30.03 -12.20
N ASP A 14 -28.96 31.03 -12.39
CA ASP A 14 -29.47 31.37 -13.71
C ASP A 14 -28.30 31.41 -14.72
N LYS A 15 -28.45 30.76 -15.87
CA LYS A 15 -27.43 30.71 -16.93
C LYS A 15 -26.89 32.09 -17.32
N ASN A 16 -27.72 33.14 -17.23
CA ASN A 16 -27.29 34.51 -17.44
C ASN A 16 -26.33 35.04 -16.40
N PHE A 17 -26.44 34.58 -15.15
CA PHE A 17 -25.53 34.96 -14.05
C PHE A 17 -24.21 34.22 -14.20
N ALA A 18 -24.22 32.92 -14.44
CA ALA A 18 -23.03 32.09 -14.57
C ALA A 18 -22.11 32.54 -15.74
N ASN A 19 -22.63 33.19 -16.76
CA ASN A 19 -21.86 33.76 -17.88
C ASN A 19 -21.17 35.10 -17.54
N LYS A 20 -21.61 35.80 -16.50
CA LYS A 20 -21.10 37.13 -16.13
C LYS A 20 -20.15 37.15 -14.96
N TYR A 21 -20.21 36.14 -14.12
CA TYR A 21 -19.47 36.09 -12.86
C TYR A 21 -18.56 34.88 -12.82
N ARG A 22 -17.46 34.98 -12.07
CA ARG A 22 -16.48 33.93 -11.84
C ARG A 22 -16.33 33.75 -10.34
N TYR A 23 -16.09 32.52 -9.93
CA TYR A 23 -15.71 32.20 -8.55
C TYR A 23 -14.21 32.46 -8.39
N VAL A 24 -13.82 33.13 -7.32
CA VAL A 24 -12.41 33.36 -6.98
C VAL A 24 -12.08 32.54 -5.74
N CYS A 25 -11.15 31.58 -5.88
CA CYS A 25 -10.63 30.79 -4.78
C CYS A 25 -9.39 31.52 -4.24
N LEU A 26 -9.47 32.08 -3.04
CA LEU A 26 -8.38 32.83 -2.40
C LEU A 26 -7.71 32.08 -1.25
N ASP A 27 -8.36 31.05 -0.71
CA ASP A 27 -7.88 30.26 0.41
C ASP A 27 -8.26 28.77 0.28
N GLU A 28 -7.44 27.90 0.85
CA GLU A 28 -7.85 26.54 1.15
C GLU A 28 -8.83 26.52 2.32
N ASN A 29 -9.86 25.68 2.27
CA ASN A 29 -10.95 25.64 3.24
C ASN A 29 -10.49 25.48 4.70
N ASP A 30 -9.30 24.90 4.93
CA ASP A 30 -8.74 24.63 6.26
C ASP A 30 -7.61 25.59 6.68
N SER A 31 -7.27 26.58 5.84
CA SER A 31 -6.13 27.48 6.09
C SER A 31 -6.44 28.61 7.06
N THR A 32 -7.72 28.89 7.29
CA THR A 32 -8.16 29.96 8.19
C THR A 32 -8.80 29.41 9.45
N ILE A 33 -8.30 29.82 10.62
CA ILE A 33 -8.98 29.59 11.89
C ILE A 33 -10.04 30.70 12.04
N PRO A 34 -11.34 30.39 11.80
CA PRO A 34 -12.38 31.43 11.65
C PRO A 34 -12.61 32.30 12.90
N PHE A 35 -12.04 31.87 14.04
CA PHE A 35 -12.29 32.47 15.36
C PHE A 35 -11.23 33.49 15.80
N LEU A 36 -10.10 33.59 15.07
CA LEU A 36 -8.97 34.43 15.46
C LEU A 36 -8.98 35.81 14.81
N GLN A 37 -9.85 36.03 13.83
CA GLN A 37 -9.95 37.31 13.11
C GLN A 37 -11.34 37.93 13.26
N SER A 38 -11.40 39.23 13.42
CA SER A 38 -12.67 39.98 13.31
C SER A 38 -13.23 39.91 11.88
N PHE A 39 -14.49 40.26 11.70
CA PHE A 39 -15.11 40.29 10.37
C PHE A 39 -14.42 41.29 9.44
N GLU A 40 -14.01 42.46 9.99
CA GLU A 40 -13.29 43.50 9.27
C GLU A 40 -11.92 43.03 8.82
N GLU A 41 -11.15 42.34 9.67
CA GLU A 41 -9.84 41.75 9.33
C GLU A 41 -9.95 40.74 8.22
N LYS A 42 -11.00 39.90 8.22
CA LYS A 42 -11.26 38.94 7.13
C LYS A 42 -11.55 39.61 5.79
N ILE A 43 -12.32 40.69 5.80
CA ILE A 43 -12.59 41.44 4.56
C ILE A 43 -11.30 42.04 4.02
N ILE A 44 -10.47 42.62 4.88
CA ILE A 44 -9.18 43.19 4.47
C ILE A 44 -8.29 42.11 3.89
N ASP A 45 -8.13 40.95 4.56
CA ASP A 45 -7.35 39.82 4.08
C ASP A 45 -7.82 39.31 2.69
N ILE A 46 -9.14 39.18 2.51
CA ILE A 46 -9.73 38.81 1.21
C ILE A 46 -9.39 39.82 0.11
N ILE A 47 -9.48 41.11 0.43
CA ILE A 47 -9.17 42.17 -0.53
C ILE A 47 -7.68 42.18 -0.87
N GLU A 48 -6.79 42.04 0.10
CA GLU A 48 -5.34 41.97 -0.10
C GLU A 48 -4.95 40.74 -0.95
N LYS A 49 -5.51 39.57 -0.67
CA LYS A 49 -5.31 38.34 -1.48
C LYS A 49 -5.81 38.53 -2.90
N LEU A 50 -6.96 39.17 -3.09
CA LEU A 50 -7.48 39.46 -4.43
C LEU A 50 -6.57 40.43 -5.20
N ILE A 51 -6.10 41.50 -4.54
CA ILE A 51 -5.16 42.46 -5.14
C ILE A 51 -3.86 41.71 -5.53
N HIS A 52 -3.32 40.91 -4.62
CA HIS A 52 -2.13 40.08 -4.92
C HIS A 52 -2.35 39.19 -6.13
N LEU A 53 -3.44 38.42 -6.17
CA LEU A 53 -3.78 37.55 -7.30
C LEU A 53 -3.85 38.31 -8.63
N LEU A 54 -4.46 39.48 -8.64
CA LEU A 54 -4.58 40.32 -9.84
C LEU A 54 -3.29 41.00 -10.25
N SER A 55 -2.33 41.16 -9.34
CA SER A 55 -1.02 41.79 -9.57
C SER A 55 0.09 40.81 -9.98
N LEU A 56 -0.20 39.49 -10.00
CA LEU A 56 0.79 38.48 -10.38
C LEU A 56 1.38 38.76 -11.76
N SER A 57 2.70 38.65 -11.86
CA SER A 57 3.42 38.62 -13.13
C SER A 57 3.07 37.36 -13.93
N ASP A 58 3.38 37.33 -15.22
CA ASP A 58 3.08 36.16 -16.06
C ASP A 58 3.80 34.89 -15.57
N ILE A 59 5.01 35.02 -15.01
CA ILE A 59 5.77 33.90 -14.43
C ILE A 59 5.04 33.37 -13.19
N GLU A 60 4.64 34.24 -12.29
CA GLU A 60 3.90 33.85 -11.06
C GLU A 60 2.54 33.22 -11.39
N LYS A 61 1.84 33.71 -12.42
CA LYS A 61 0.62 33.08 -12.93
C LYS A 61 0.88 31.66 -13.43
N GLU A 62 1.94 31.44 -14.20
CA GLU A 62 2.33 30.10 -14.66
C GLU A 62 2.61 29.16 -13.50
N GLU A 63 3.30 29.64 -12.46
CA GLU A 63 3.57 28.84 -11.24
C GLU A 63 2.27 28.48 -10.48
N GLU A 64 1.33 29.40 -10.36
CA GLU A 64 0.04 29.13 -9.73
C GLU A 64 -0.80 28.12 -10.55
N PHE A 65 -0.83 28.25 -11.88
CA PHE A 65 -1.48 27.25 -12.73
C PHE A 65 -0.84 25.88 -12.60
N GLN A 66 0.49 25.80 -12.40
CA GLN A 66 1.16 24.53 -12.17
C GLN A 66 0.82 23.92 -10.80
N LYS A 67 0.72 24.72 -9.74
CA LYS A 67 0.29 24.23 -8.41
C LYS A 67 -1.08 23.55 -8.48
N GLU A 68 -2.01 24.13 -9.23
CA GLU A 68 -3.38 23.66 -9.40
C GLU A 68 -3.53 22.73 -10.64
N PHE A 69 -2.45 22.15 -11.15
CA PHE A 69 -2.42 21.41 -12.42
C PHE A 69 -3.54 20.38 -12.55
N LEU A 70 -3.68 19.49 -11.56
CA LEU A 70 -4.70 18.42 -11.61
C LEU A 70 -6.12 18.94 -11.54
N PHE A 71 -6.35 20.06 -10.88
CA PHE A 71 -7.67 20.69 -10.81
C PHE A 71 -8.12 21.12 -12.21
N TYR A 72 -7.28 21.90 -12.91
CA TYR A 72 -7.58 22.36 -14.29
C TYR A 72 -7.63 21.18 -15.28
N TRP A 73 -6.73 20.20 -15.10
CA TRP A 73 -6.74 18.97 -15.90
C TRP A 73 -8.06 18.25 -15.80
N ASN A 74 -8.56 18.03 -14.61
CA ASN A 74 -9.82 17.32 -14.37
C ASN A 74 -11.02 18.09 -14.92
N GLN A 75 -11.01 19.42 -14.86
CA GLN A 75 -12.03 20.23 -15.50
C GLN A 75 -12.03 20.09 -17.03
N ALA A 76 -10.85 20.06 -17.65
CA ALA A 76 -10.74 19.90 -19.10
C ALA A 76 -11.12 18.48 -19.55
N ALA A 77 -11.07 17.50 -18.67
CA ALA A 77 -11.39 16.09 -18.90
C ALA A 77 -12.77 15.67 -18.35
N GLU A 78 -13.63 16.60 -17.91
CA GLU A 78 -14.88 16.35 -17.16
C GLU A 78 -15.82 15.34 -17.82
N ASP A 79 -15.88 15.33 -19.16
CA ASP A 79 -16.73 14.43 -19.94
C ASP A 79 -16.15 13.02 -20.12
N THR A 80 -14.94 12.75 -19.57
CA THR A 80 -14.28 11.46 -19.69
C THR A 80 -14.44 10.64 -18.41
N GLY A 81 -14.59 9.32 -18.54
CA GLY A 81 -14.61 8.44 -17.39
C GLY A 81 -13.26 8.41 -16.68
N ILE A 82 -13.26 8.09 -15.37
CA ILE A 82 -12.04 8.00 -14.57
C ILE A 82 -11.20 6.79 -14.99
N CYS A 83 -9.95 7.03 -15.40
CA CYS A 83 -8.95 6.01 -15.66
C CYS A 83 -8.08 5.78 -14.40
N LYS A 84 -8.02 4.54 -13.93
CA LYS A 84 -7.12 4.15 -12.83
C LYS A 84 -5.75 3.76 -13.36
N LEU A 85 -4.69 4.35 -12.80
CA LEU A 85 -3.31 4.10 -13.18
C LEU A 85 -2.63 3.19 -12.16
N TYR A 86 -2.00 2.12 -12.65
CA TYR A 86 -1.17 1.18 -11.90
C TYR A 86 0.22 1.17 -12.52
N ILE A 87 1.10 2.06 -12.05
CA ILE A 87 2.42 2.33 -12.64
C ILE A 87 3.53 1.61 -11.87
N GLY A 88 3.42 1.53 -10.55
CA GLY A 88 4.43 0.94 -9.67
C GLY A 88 5.54 1.91 -9.29
N LYS A 89 6.71 1.38 -8.89
CA LYS A 89 7.82 2.19 -8.37
C LYS A 89 8.77 2.73 -9.44
N GLU A 90 8.80 2.10 -10.61
CA GLU A 90 9.76 2.43 -11.67
C GLU A 90 9.33 3.72 -12.40
N ARG A 91 10.25 4.68 -12.43
CA ARG A 91 10.03 6.00 -13.04
C ARG A 91 10.82 6.13 -14.34
N GLU A 92 10.58 5.22 -15.26
CA GLU A 92 11.17 5.20 -16.59
C GLU A 92 10.10 4.94 -17.65
N PHE A 93 10.44 5.20 -18.91
CA PHE A 93 9.55 4.88 -20.03
C PHE A 93 9.15 3.41 -20.00
N GLN A 94 7.85 3.13 -19.97
CA GLN A 94 7.31 1.78 -19.99
C GLN A 94 5.99 1.69 -20.75
N LYS A 95 5.69 0.47 -21.25
CA LYS A 95 4.39 0.15 -21.82
C LYS A 95 3.41 -0.23 -20.72
N LEU A 96 2.18 0.25 -20.87
CA LEU A 96 1.07 -0.12 -19.99
C LEU A 96 0.05 -0.93 -20.77
N ASN A 97 -0.61 -1.85 -20.10
CA ASN A 97 -1.74 -2.58 -20.66
C ASN A 97 -3.05 -1.86 -20.36
N ALA A 98 -3.85 -1.59 -21.36
CA ALA A 98 -5.17 -0.99 -21.21
C ALA A 98 -6.23 -2.07 -20.96
N TYR A 99 -7.13 -1.82 -20.01
CA TYR A 99 -8.27 -2.69 -19.72
C TYR A 99 -9.54 -1.84 -19.60
N LYS A 100 -10.65 -2.38 -20.08
CA LYS A 100 -11.99 -1.81 -19.90
C LYS A 100 -12.91 -2.82 -19.23
N SER A 101 -13.66 -2.37 -18.24
CA SER A 101 -14.65 -3.21 -17.57
C SER A 101 -16.01 -3.17 -18.28
N ASN A 102 -16.88 -4.11 -17.95
CA ASN A 102 -18.24 -4.18 -18.48
C ASN A 102 -19.12 -2.98 -18.11
N ASP A 103 -18.78 -2.26 -17.04
CA ASP A 103 -19.44 -1.01 -16.60
C ASP A 103 -18.74 0.26 -17.14
N GLY A 104 -17.82 0.10 -18.09
CA GLY A 104 -17.15 1.21 -18.77
C GLY A 104 -15.92 1.79 -18.07
N ALA A 105 -15.57 1.33 -16.85
CA ALA A 105 -14.36 1.81 -16.17
C ALA A 105 -13.08 1.38 -16.94
N VAL A 106 -12.07 2.24 -16.92
CA VAL A 106 -10.80 2.02 -17.63
C VAL A 106 -9.64 1.96 -16.60
N ARG A 107 -8.64 1.12 -16.89
CA ARG A 107 -7.38 1.10 -16.14
C ARG A 107 -6.19 0.87 -17.06
N PHE A 108 -5.08 1.53 -16.75
CA PHE A 108 -3.78 1.30 -17.38
C PHE A 108 -2.85 0.66 -16.36
N VAL A 109 -2.24 -0.45 -16.72
CA VAL A 109 -1.51 -1.31 -15.79
C VAL A 109 -0.12 -1.60 -16.35
N ALA A 110 0.92 -1.29 -15.61
CA ALA A 110 2.30 -1.58 -15.98
C ALA A 110 2.57 -3.09 -16.04
N ASN A 111 3.51 -3.47 -16.90
CA ASN A 111 3.97 -4.84 -16.98
C ASN A 111 4.55 -5.28 -15.63
N GLY A 112 4.22 -6.51 -15.21
CA GLY A 112 4.65 -7.05 -13.92
C GLY A 112 3.74 -6.72 -12.73
N ILE A 113 2.78 -5.79 -12.87
CA ILE A 113 1.73 -5.60 -11.87
C ILE A 113 0.64 -6.64 -12.11
N CYS A 114 0.49 -7.55 -11.15
CA CYS A 114 -0.58 -8.54 -11.14
C CYS A 114 -1.74 -8.00 -10.28
N LEU A 115 -2.96 -8.03 -10.81
CA LEU A 115 -4.15 -7.61 -10.09
C LEU A 115 -5.00 -8.83 -9.75
N ASN A 116 -5.40 -8.94 -8.48
CA ASN A 116 -6.25 -10.03 -8.03
C ASN A 116 -7.69 -9.89 -8.56
N ASP A 117 -8.43 -11.00 -8.47
CA ASP A 117 -9.79 -11.10 -8.95
C ASP A 117 -10.85 -11.07 -7.81
N ALA A 118 -10.46 -10.68 -6.60
CA ALA A 118 -11.33 -10.75 -5.41
C ALA A 118 -12.67 -10.02 -5.59
N ASN A 119 -12.69 -8.98 -6.40
CA ASN A 119 -13.92 -8.26 -6.73
C ASN A 119 -14.85 -9.01 -7.71
N LYS A 120 -14.43 -10.16 -8.27
CA LYS A 120 -15.27 -10.93 -9.22
C LYS A 120 -16.47 -11.60 -8.55
N LYS A 121 -16.44 -11.85 -7.25
CA LYS A 121 -17.44 -12.72 -6.58
C LYS A 121 -18.59 -11.99 -5.87
N VAL A 122 -18.51 -10.69 -5.62
CA VAL A 122 -19.42 -10.03 -4.65
C VAL A 122 -20.55 -9.19 -5.23
N ASN A 123 -20.46 -8.66 -6.47
CA ASN A 123 -21.54 -7.86 -7.06
C ASN A 123 -21.55 -7.96 -8.59
N GLY A 124 -21.81 -9.15 -9.16
CA GLY A 124 -21.84 -9.28 -10.60
C GLY A 124 -20.54 -8.79 -11.21
N SER A 125 -19.49 -9.48 -10.91
CA SER A 125 -18.08 -9.33 -11.27
C SER A 125 -17.79 -8.32 -12.38
N LYS A 126 -17.07 -7.24 -12.07
CA LYS A 126 -16.42 -6.41 -13.10
C LYS A 126 -15.50 -7.31 -13.93
N LYS A 127 -15.97 -7.68 -15.12
CA LYS A 127 -15.12 -8.39 -16.09
C LYS A 127 -14.25 -7.36 -16.78
N TRP A 128 -12.95 -7.48 -16.63
CA TRP A 128 -11.98 -6.63 -17.31
C TRP A 128 -11.56 -7.29 -18.63
N ARG A 129 -11.72 -6.56 -19.74
CA ARG A 129 -11.24 -6.96 -21.05
C ARG A 129 -9.96 -6.19 -21.37
N HIS A 130 -8.91 -6.89 -21.77
CA HIS A 130 -7.71 -6.28 -22.32
C HIS A 130 -8.02 -5.61 -23.67
N LEU A 131 -7.45 -4.44 -23.90
CA LEU A 131 -7.59 -3.65 -25.11
C LEU A 131 -6.25 -3.60 -25.86
N PRO A 132 -5.85 -4.64 -26.59
CA PRO A 132 -4.57 -4.65 -27.31
C PRO A 132 -4.54 -3.63 -28.44
N GLU A 133 -5.72 -3.17 -28.91
CA GLU A 133 -5.89 -2.13 -29.90
C GLU A 133 -5.57 -0.73 -29.40
N LEU A 134 -5.43 -0.54 -28.07
CA LEU A 134 -5.05 0.72 -27.43
C LEU A 134 -3.69 0.56 -26.73
N PRO A 135 -2.56 0.70 -27.44
CA PRO A 135 -1.25 0.76 -26.79
C PRO A 135 -1.15 2.01 -25.94
N VAL A 136 -0.61 1.84 -24.72
CA VAL A 136 -0.45 2.91 -23.74
C VAL A 136 1.01 2.98 -23.31
N PHE A 137 1.51 4.21 -23.16
CA PHE A 137 2.89 4.46 -22.77
C PHE A 137 2.95 5.44 -21.60
N TYR A 138 3.77 5.11 -20.62
CA TYR A 138 4.10 5.99 -19.51
C TYR A 138 5.43 6.70 -19.81
N ILE A 139 5.43 8.01 -19.64
CA ILE A 139 6.54 8.90 -20.01
C ILE A 139 6.80 9.88 -18.87
N PRO A 140 7.84 9.68 -18.04
CA PRO A 140 8.22 10.65 -17.02
C PRO A 140 8.86 11.89 -17.67
N ILE A 141 8.40 13.06 -17.27
CA ILE A 141 8.91 14.36 -17.69
C ILE A 141 9.99 14.80 -16.69
N THR A 142 11.18 15.10 -17.16
CA THR A 142 12.32 15.53 -16.34
C THR A 142 12.43 17.04 -16.23
N ASP A 143 11.88 17.77 -17.21
CA ASP A 143 11.88 19.23 -17.23
C ASP A 143 10.46 19.79 -17.19
N LYS A 144 10.06 20.30 -16.03
CA LYS A 144 8.72 20.80 -15.75
C LYS A 144 8.46 22.24 -16.20
N ARG A 145 9.44 22.95 -16.71
CA ARG A 145 9.28 24.35 -17.10
C ARG A 145 8.15 24.52 -18.11
N ARG A 146 7.23 25.44 -17.85
CA ARG A 146 6.10 25.78 -18.74
C ARG A 146 5.17 24.63 -19.13
N VAL A 147 5.09 23.60 -18.28
CA VAL A 147 4.05 22.58 -18.43
C VAL A 147 2.78 23.10 -17.75
N LEU A 148 1.90 23.69 -18.54
CA LEU A 148 0.63 24.24 -18.05
C LEU A 148 -0.53 23.28 -18.34
N PRO A 149 -1.51 23.18 -17.44
CA PRO A 149 -2.70 22.36 -17.69
C PRO A 149 -3.54 22.95 -18.82
N PRO A 150 -4.35 22.13 -19.52
CA PRO A 150 -5.40 22.66 -20.37
C PRO A 150 -6.45 23.38 -19.52
N THR A 151 -7.17 24.33 -20.14
CA THR A 151 -8.37 24.94 -19.55
C THR A 151 -9.57 24.65 -20.44
N ARG A 152 -10.80 24.98 -19.98
CA ARG A 152 -12.00 24.81 -20.80
C ARG A 152 -11.90 25.53 -22.15
N ASP A 153 -11.29 26.71 -22.14
CA ASP A 153 -11.19 27.57 -23.31
C ASP A 153 -9.93 27.32 -24.13
N LYS A 154 -8.90 26.71 -23.54
CA LYS A 154 -7.62 26.42 -24.18
C LYS A 154 -7.30 24.94 -24.06
N LYS A 155 -7.81 24.15 -25.00
CA LYS A 155 -7.52 22.71 -25.08
C LYS A 155 -6.07 22.47 -25.51
N TRP A 156 -5.51 21.34 -25.08
CA TRP A 156 -4.23 20.90 -25.57
C TRP A 156 -4.30 20.50 -27.04
N THR A 157 -3.23 20.81 -27.76
CA THR A 157 -3.03 20.52 -29.17
C THR A 157 -1.84 19.56 -29.34
N ALA A 158 -1.56 19.19 -30.59
CA ALA A 158 -0.37 18.43 -30.95
C ALA A 158 0.92 19.13 -30.47
N GLU A 159 0.98 20.45 -30.52
CA GLU A 159 2.15 21.22 -30.07
C GLU A 159 2.43 21.02 -28.58
N ASN A 160 1.42 21.00 -27.73
CA ASN A 160 1.59 20.74 -26.30
C ASN A 160 2.22 19.36 -26.05
N ILE A 161 1.78 18.32 -26.78
CA ILE A 161 2.35 16.97 -26.68
C ILE A 161 3.82 16.95 -27.14
N VAL A 162 4.11 17.62 -28.26
CA VAL A 162 5.49 17.73 -28.77
C VAL A 162 6.39 18.46 -27.76
N MET A 163 5.90 19.55 -27.18
CA MET A 163 6.62 20.31 -26.14
C MET A 163 6.91 19.49 -24.88
N LEU A 164 6.07 18.55 -24.49
CA LEU A 164 6.33 17.66 -23.35
C LEU A 164 7.49 16.68 -23.58
N ILE A 165 7.76 16.35 -24.84
CA ILE A 165 8.80 15.38 -25.21
C ILE A 165 10.08 16.09 -25.62
N TYR A 166 9.94 17.16 -26.39
CA TYR A 166 11.06 17.86 -27.02
C TYR A 166 10.76 19.36 -27.16
N GLU A 167 11.67 20.20 -26.70
CA GLU A 167 11.59 21.64 -26.89
C GLU A 167 12.89 22.16 -27.54
N LYS A 168 12.78 22.57 -28.82
CA LYS A 168 13.87 23.13 -29.64
C LYS A 168 15.14 22.26 -29.66
N GLN A 169 16.08 22.52 -28.76
CA GLN A 169 17.41 21.89 -28.78
C GLN A 169 17.62 20.84 -27.70
N PHE A 170 16.64 20.53 -26.87
CA PHE A 170 16.78 19.55 -25.79
C PHE A 170 15.50 18.71 -25.60
N ASN A 171 15.69 17.52 -25.04
CA ASN A 171 14.59 16.64 -24.67
C ASN A 171 14.08 17.01 -23.28
N ARG A 172 12.76 17.03 -23.11
CA ARG A 172 12.13 17.21 -21.78
C ARG A 172 11.95 15.90 -21.02
N ILE A 173 12.26 14.80 -21.67
CA ILE A 173 12.27 13.46 -21.12
C ILE A 173 13.71 12.93 -21.10
N SER A 174 13.97 11.87 -20.36
CA SER A 174 15.29 11.25 -20.34
C SER A 174 15.73 10.83 -21.74
N HIS A 175 17.07 10.81 -21.99
CA HIS A 175 17.61 10.35 -23.27
C HIS A 175 17.15 8.92 -23.60
N GLU A 176 17.12 8.05 -22.60
CA GLU A 176 16.64 6.67 -22.75
C GLU A 176 15.18 6.61 -23.19
N SER A 177 14.29 7.41 -22.56
CA SER A 177 12.91 7.53 -22.95
C SER A 177 12.75 8.00 -24.38
N TYR A 178 13.56 8.98 -24.79
CA TYR A 178 13.54 9.51 -26.17
C TYR A 178 13.96 8.46 -27.19
N VAL A 179 14.99 7.67 -26.90
CA VAL A 179 15.44 6.56 -27.76
C VAL A 179 14.36 5.48 -27.86
N LYS A 180 13.76 5.08 -26.72
CA LYS A 180 12.67 4.10 -26.69
C LYS A 180 11.46 4.54 -27.51
N LEU A 181 11.08 5.84 -27.47
CA LEU A 181 10.02 6.40 -28.33
C LEU A 181 10.38 6.30 -29.83
N GLY A 182 11.65 6.49 -30.18
CA GLY A 182 12.13 6.38 -31.56
C GLY A 182 12.18 4.93 -32.08
N LEU A 183 12.27 3.94 -31.20
CA LEU A 183 12.30 2.52 -31.57
C LEU A 183 10.90 1.88 -31.59
N GLU A 184 9.97 2.42 -30.83
CA GLU A 184 8.62 1.88 -30.70
C GLU A 184 7.80 2.13 -31.97
N LYS A 185 7.30 1.06 -32.59
CA LYS A 185 6.50 1.14 -33.83
C LYS A 185 5.01 1.00 -33.54
N ILE A 186 4.23 1.94 -34.06
CA ILE A 186 2.79 2.04 -33.86
C ILE A 186 2.05 1.97 -35.20
N LYS A 187 1.03 1.10 -35.25
CA LYS A 187 0.11 0.93 -36.39
C LYS A 187 -1.36 1.14 -36.03
N THR A 188 -1.62 1.67 -34.83
CA THR A 188 -2.98 1.93 -34.34
C THR A 188 -3.39 3.38 -34.61
N LYS A 189 -4.71 3.62 -34.69
CA LYS A 189 -5.26 4.96 -34.81
C LYS A 189 -5.25 5.73 -33.51
N TYR A 190 -5.39 5.02 -32.40
CA TYR A 190 -5.45 5.59 -31.06
C TYR A 190 -4.33 5.04 -30.20
N ILE A 191 -3.78 5.89 -29.33
CA ILE A 191 -2.88 5.50 -28.26
C ILE A 191 -3.24 6.23 -26.97
N GLY A 192 -2.84 5.66 -25.82
CA GLY A 192 -2.83 6.35 -24.54
C GLY A 192 -1.43 6.83 -24.21
N LEU A 193 -1.29 8.04 -23.69
CA LEU A 193 -0.08 8.51 -23.05
C LEU A 193 -0.37 8.87 -21.61
N VAL A 194 0.47 8.42 -20.70
CA VAL A 194 0.47 8.80 -19.30
C VAL A 194 1.78 9.54 -19.04
N PHE A 195 1.67 10.77 -18.60
CA PHE A 195 2.81 11.60 -18.24
C PHE A 195 2.91 11.72 -16.72
N GLU A 196 4.12 11.78 -16.21
CA GLU A 196 4.40 12.13 -14.82
C GLU A 196 5.31 13.35 -14.80
N ILE A 197 4.95 14.35 -14.01
CA ILE A 197 5.77 15.55 -13.75
C ILE A 197 5.94 15.76 -12.25
N GLU A 198 7.03 16.41 -11.86
CA GLU A 198 7.23 16.86 -10.49
C GLU A 198 6.87 18.35 -10.36
N ILE A 199 5.92 18.67 -9.50
CA ILE A 199 5.54 20.04 -9.15
C ILE A 199 5.64 20.21 -7.64
N ASN A 200 6.48 21.14 -7.18
CA ASN A 200 6.68 21.45 -5.77
C ASN A 200 7.01 20.21 -4.90
N GLY A 201 7.86 19.31 -5.43
CA GLY A 201 8.24 18.08 -4.75
C GLY A 201 7.21 16.95 -4.82
N ASN A 202 6.04 17.18 -5.40
CA ASN A 202 5.00 16.19 -5.61
C ASN A 202 4.99 15.68 -7.05
N TYR A 203 4.80 14.37 -7.22
CA TYR A 203 4.66 13.76 -8.54
C TYR A 203 3.19 13.71 -8.94
N ILE A 204 2.91 14.23 -10.13
CA ILE A 204 1.58 14.33 -10.69
C ILE A 204 1.50 13.50 -11.96
N ASP A 205 0.56 12.57 -12.00
CA ASP A 205 0.27 11.73 -13.16
C ASP A 205 -0.98 12.21 -13.89
N PHE A 206 -0.88 12.38 -15.19
CA PHE A 206 -2.00 12.75 -16.03
C PHE A 206 -1.97 12.01 -17.37
N ALA A 207 -3.11 11.80 -17.98
CA ALA A 207 -3.21 10.97 -19.17
C ALA A 207 -4.03 11.60 -20.28
N VAL A 208 -3.65 11.27 -21.53
CA VAL A 208 -4.37 11.66 -22.75
C VAL A 208 -4.61 10.44 -23.62
N ILE A 209 -5.69 10.48 -24.40
CA ILE A 209 -5.84 9.67 -25.61
C ILE A 209 -5.47 10.55 -26.80
N ILE A 210 -4.65 10.01 -27.68
CA ILE A 210 -4.23 10.67 -28.93
C ILE A 210 -4.83 9.94 -30.11
N GLU A 211 -5.47 10.69 -31.02
CA GLU A 211 -5.88 10.20 -32.32
C GLU A 211 -4.84 10.58 -33.36
N PHE A 212 -4.39 9.60 -34.15
CA PHE A 212 -3.52 9.81 -35.31
C PHE A 212 -4.29 9.86 -36.61
N ARG A 213 -3.75 10.60 -37.57
CA ARG A 213 -4.31 10.73 -38.92
C ARG A 213 -4.38 9.39 -39.64
N SER A 214 -3.42 8.51 -39.43
CA SER A 214 -3.33 7.25 -40.18
C SER A 214 -2.95 6.08 -39.27
N THR A 215 -3.23 4.86 -39.74
CA THR A 215 -2.76 3.59 -39.13
C THR A 215 -1.46 3.09 -39.75
N LYS A 216 -0.79 3.92 -40.60
CA LYS A 216 0.49 3.57 -41.19
C LYS A 216 1.50 3.26 -40.09
N ASN A 217 2.26 2.18 -40.30
CA ASN A 217 3.29 1.78 -39.34
C ASN A 217 4.46 2.75 -39.38
N ASP A 218 4.67 3.47 -38.29
CA ASP A 218 5.79 4.39 -38.09
C ASP A 218 6.23 4.38 -36.63
N THR A 219 7.35 5.01 -36.34
CA THR A 219 7.82 5.14 -34.96
C THR A 219 6.87 6.01 -34.16
N LEU A 220 6.71 5.72 -32.87
CA LEU A 220 5.89 6.52 -31.97
C LEU A 220 6.31 8.00 -31.99
N LEU A 221 7.63 8.25 -31.96
CA LEU A 221 8.20 9.59 -32.00
C LEU A 221 7.79 10.37 -33.27
N ASN A 222 7.84 9.74 -34.44
CA ASN A 222 7.44 10.39 -35.71
C ASN A 222 5.94 10.68 -35.71
N LYS A 223 5.13 9.72 -35.29
CA LYS A 223 3.67 9.91 -35.21
C LYS A 223 3.30 11.06 -34.27
N LEU A 224 3.93 11.14 -33.10
CA LEU A 224 3.70 12.23 -32.14
C LEU A 224 4.11 13.60 -32.72
N LYS A 225 5.15 13.66 -33.54
CA LYS A 225 5.59 14.93 -34.16
C LYS A 225 4.74 15.37 -35.37
N GLN A 226 4.12 14.45 -36.10
CA GLN A 226 3.59 14.76 -37.42
C GLN A 226 2.12 14.33 -37.70
N GLU A 227 1.61 13.38 -36.91
CA GLU A 227 0.33 12.73 -37.24
C GLU A 227 -0.82 12.98 -36.26
N ILE A 228 -0.63 13.75 -35.20
CA ILE A 228 -1.67 14.01 -34.21
C ILE A 228 -2.81 14.83 -34.83
N VAL A 229 -4.01 14.31 -34.70
CA VAL A 229 -5.26 14.97 -35.12
C VAL A 229 -5.99 15.55 -33.92
N GLU A 230 -6.08 14.77 -32.82
CA GLU A 230 -6.79 15.15 -31.61
C GLU A 230 -6.04 14.69 -30.36
N VAL A 231 -6.12 15.51 -29.32
CA VAL A 231 -5.60 15.23 -27.97
C VAL A 231 -6.76 15.34 -27.00
N VAL A 232 -7.15 14.23 -26.39
CA VAL A 232 -8.26 14.16 -25.44
C VAL A 232 -7.70 13.92 -24.03
N PRO A 233 -7.74 14.92 -23.13
CA PRO A 233 -7.41 14.73 -21.73
C PRO A 233 -8.32 13.69 -21.08
N ILE A 234 -7.79 12.87 -20.19
CA ILE A 234 -8.58 11.89 -19.43
C ILE A 234 -8.42 12.17 -17.94
N VAL A 235 -9.51 12.13 -17.19
CA VAL A 235 -9.44 12.10 -15.72
C VAL A 235 -8.70 10.85 -15.32
N SER A 236 -7.49 11.01 -14.78
CA SER A 236 -6.64 9.89 -14.36
C SER A 236 -6.39 9.96 -12.88
N LYS A 237 -6.36 8.78 -12.24
CA LYS A 237 -6.08 8.66 -10.81
C LYS A 237 -5.09 7.54 -10.58
N ARG A 238 -3.91 7.87 -10.09
CA ARG A 238 -2.93 6.87 -9.68
C ARG A 238 -3.43 6.11 -8.46
N THR A 239 -3.44 4.80 -8.54
CA THR A 239 -4.02 3.92 -7.54
C THR A 239 -3.18 2.67 -7.31
N ASP A 240 -1.96 2.58 -7.85
CA ASP A 240 -1.07 1.46 -7.54
C ASP A 240 -0.70 1.45 -6.04
N TYR A 241 -0.44 0.25 -5.53
CA TYR A 241 -0.23 0.03 -4.11
C TYR A 241 1.02 0.75 -3.57
N TYR A 242 2.09 0.83 -4.37
CA TYR A 242 3.28 1.60 -4.05
C TYR A 242 2.95 3.08 -3.80
N TYR A 243 2.20 3.68 -4.72
CA TYR A 243 1.81 5.08 -4.62
C TYR A 243 0.95 5.35 -3.39
N LEU A 244 -0.07 4.51 -3.15
CA LEU A 244 -0.95 4.67 -1.99
C LEU A 244 -0.21 4.50 -0.66
N CYS A 245 0.70 3.51 -0.55
CA CYS A 245 1.53 3.36 0.65
C CYS A 245 2.38 4.59 0.92
N LYS A 246 2.99 5.15 -0.14
CA LYS A 246 3.83 6.35 -0.02
C LYS A 246 3.02 7.58 0.43
N GLN A 247 1.79 7.75 -0.07
CA GLN A 247 0.92 8.88 0.28
C GLN A 247 0.55 8.93 1.76
N ILE A 248 0.41 7.79 2.41
CA ILE A 248 0.07 7.70 3.84
C ILE A 248 1.28 7.47 4.76
N GLY A 249 2.49 7.57 4.22
CA GLY A 249 3.73 7.40 4.99
C GLY A 249 4.02 5.96 5.41
N ASN A 250 3.42 4.96 4.73
CA ASN A 250 3.70 3.56 4.99
C ASN A 250 5.09 3.13 4.51
N GLU A 251 5.55 2.02 5.08
CA GLU A 251 6.87 1.47 4.81
C GLU A 251 6.93 0.74 3.46
N ILE A 252 7.57 1.35 2.48
CA ILE A 252 7.70 0.81 1.12
C ILE A 252 8.70 -0.35 1.01
N THR A 253 9.58 -0.54 1.99
CA THR A 253 10.53 -1.66 2.01
C THR A 253 9.85 -3.01 2.18
N LEU A 254 8.61 -3.03 2.69
CA LEU A 254 7.82 -4.23 2.86
C LEU A 254 7.09 -4.70 1.59
N LEU A 255 6.97 -3.85 0.58
CA LEU A 255 6.19 -4.12 -0.64
C LEU A 255 6.59 -5.39 -1.39
N ASP A 256 7.90 -5.66 -1.45
CA ASP A 256 8.44 -6.80 -2.17
C ASP A 256 8.76 -7.99 -1.24
N LYS A 257 8.41 -7.89 0.06
CA LYS A 257 8.66 -8.94 1.03
C LYS A 257 7.58 -10.01 0.99
N LYS A 258 8.02 -11.25 1.07
CA LYS A 258 7.16 -12.43 1.19
C LYS A 258 7.03 -12.82 2.64
N VAL A 259 5.83 -12.75 3.16
CA VAL A 259 5.56 -13.04 4.57
C VAL A 259 4.82 -14.36 4.70
N LEU A 260 5.29 -15.22 5.61
CA LEU A 260 4.62 -16.43 6.05
C LEU A 260 4.03 -16.20 7.43
N LEU A 261 2.72 -16.30 7.57
CA LEU A 261 2.01 -16.23 8.84
C LEU A 261 1.45 -17.60 9.20
N ILE A 262 1.80 -18.08 10.39
CA ILE A 262 1.33 -19.34 10.94
C ILE A 262 0.39 -19.03 12.10
N GLY A 263 -0.88 -19.39 11.91
CA GLY A 263 -2.00 -19.04 12.78
C GLY A 263 -2.81 -17.86 12.28
N ALA A 264 -4.09 -18.11 11.98
CA ALA A 264 -5.09 -17.13 11.57
C ALA A 264 -6.19 -16.94 12.63
N GLY A 265 -5.87 -17.19 13.89
CA GLY A 265 -6.78 -16.92 15.01
C GLY A 265 -6.92 -15.42 15.27
N SER A 266 -7.35 -15.06 16.47
CA SER A 266 -7.60 -13.67 16.87
C SER A 266 -6.39 -12.76 16.55
N LEU A 267 -5.23 -13.01 17.15
CA LEU A 267 -4.04 -12.18 16.93
C LEU A 267 -3.56 -12.24 15.47
N GLY A 268 -3.50 -13.45 14.88
CA GLY A 268 -3.04 -13.64 13.50
C GLY A 268 -3.91 -12.91 12.47
N SER A 269 -5.21 -12.81 12.68
CA SER A 269 -6.12 -12.09 11.79
C SER A 269 -5.88 -10.58 11.79
N TYR A 270 -5.62 -9.99 12.97
CA TYR A 270 -5.23 -8.57 13.09
C TYR A 270 -3.87 -8.31 12.45
N ILE A 271 -2.89 -9.18 12.73
CA ILE A 271 -1.57 -9.10 12.10
C ILE A 271 -1.68 -9.13 10.57
N ALA A 272 -2.41 -10.11 10.01
CA ALA A 272 -2.59 -10.24 8.57
C ALA A 272 -3.19 -8.97 7.94
N ARG A 273 -4.24 -8.43 8.57
CA ARG A 273 -4.93 -7.23 8.09
C ARG A 273 -4.03 -6.00 8.10
N GLU A 274 -3.33 -5.77 9.20
CA GLU A 274 -2.51 -4.57 9.31
C GLU A 274 -1.19 -4.68 8.52
N LEU A 275 -0.62 -5.88 8.35
CA LEU A 275 0.50 -6.10 7.43
C LEU A 275 0.18 -5.68 6.00
N VAL A 276 -0.97 -6.13 5.47
CA VAL A 276 -1.36 -5.73 4.11
C VAL A 276 -1.70 -4.25 4.00
N LYS A 277 -2.12 -3.57 5.06
CA LYS A 277 -2.32 -2.12 5.05
C LYS A 277 -1.01 -1.35 5.19
N THR A 278 0.01 -1.94 5.80
CA THR A 278 1.31 -1.30 6.03
C THR A 278 2.25 -1.41 4.82
N GLY A 279 1.99 -2.32 3.87
CA GLY A 279 2.81 -2.42 2.66
C GLY A 279 3.07 -3.85 2.18
N VAL A 280 2.69 -4.90 2.91
CA VAL A 280 2.89 -6.29 2.49
C VAL A 280 1.87 -6.68 1.42
N ARG A 281 2.33 -6.98 0.20
CA ARG A 281 1.47 -7.44 -0.91
C ARG A 281 1.34 -8.96 -0.99
N SER A 282 2.35 -9.70 -0.52
CA SER A 282 2.43 -11.15 -0.64
C SER A 282 2.46 -11.81 0.72
N LEU A 283 1.35 -12.45 1.10
CA LEU A 283 1.18 -13.10 2.39
C LEU A 283 0.69 -14.54 2.20
N THR A 284 1.43 -15.51 2.74
CA THR A 284 0.98 -16.89 2.88
C THR A 284 0.52 -17.11 4.30
N VAL A 285 -0.69 -17.65 4.48
CA VAL A 285 -1.31 -17.86 5.80
C VAL A 285 -1.68 -19.33 5.97
N TYR A 286 -1.22 -19.95 7.06
CA TYR A 286 -1.54 -21.31 7.45
C TYR A 286 -2.43 -21.33 8.68
N ASP A 287 -3.58 -21.95 8.59
CA ASP A 287 -4.46 -22.32 9.69
C ASP A 287 -5.44 -23.42 9.21
N LYS A 288 -5.76 -24.38 10.06
CA LYS A 288 -6.71 -25.45 9.72
C LYS A 288 -8.14 -25.20 10.18
N GLU A 289 -8.35 -24.18 11.03
CA GLU A 289 -9.61 -23.98 11.73
C GLU A 289 -10.66 -23.27 10.89
N LEU A 290 -11.92 -23.63 11.17
CA LEU A 290 -13.08 -22.87 10.72
C LEU A 290 -13.34 -21.68 11.64
N LEU A 291 -14.00 -20.65 11.12
CA LEU A 291 -14.48 -19.55 11.94
C LEU A 291 -15.74 -19.99 12.68
N GLU A 292 -15.76 -19.77 13.97
CA GLU A 292 -16.91 -20.04 14.85
C GLU A 292 -17.50 -18.72 15.35
N GLU A 293 -18.77 -18.73 15.78
CA GLU A 293 -19.46 -17.55 16.31
C GLU A 293 -18.68 -16.90 17.47
N GLU A 294 -18.09 -17.71 18.34
CA GLU A 294 -17.29 -17.23 19.48
C GLU A 294 -16.00 -16.52 19.06
N ASN A 295 -15.62 -16.63 17.80
CA ASN A 295 -14.47 -15.90 17.27
C ASN A 295 -14.83 -14.47 16.82
N LEU A 296 -16.10 -14.20 16.47
CA LEU A 296 -16.53 -12.99 15.75
C LEU A 296 -16.05 -11.68 16.37
N LEU A 297 -16.15 -11.52 17.69
CA LEU A 297 -15.78 -10.29 18.37
C LEU A 297 -14.26 -10.09 18.54
N ARG A 298 -13.48 -11.13 18.26
CA ARG A 298 -12.01 -11.09 18.39
C ARG A 298 -11.27 -11.47 17.11
N HIS A 299 -11.99 -11.58 15.98
CA HIS A 299 -11.45 -11.87 14.66
C HIS A 299 -11.76 -10.71 13.70
N THR A 300 -10.94 -10.50 12.67
CA THR A 300 -11.11 -9.38 11.73
C THR A 300 -12.10 -9.66 10.61
N ILE A 301 -12.55 -10.91 10.43
CA ILE A 301 -13.61 -11.28 9.50
C ILE A 301 -14.91 -11.54 10.27
N GLY A 302 -16.04 -11.25 9.63
CA GLY A 302 -17.34 -11.25 10.26
C GLY A 302 -18.19 -12.49 9.97
N ASP A 303 -19.43 -12.40 10.35
CA ASP A 303 -20.47 -13.44 10.35
C ASP A 303 -20.65 -14.17 9.01
N LEU A 304 -20.48 -13.49 7.90
CA LEU A 304 -20.51 -14.08 6.55
C LEU A 304 -19.58 -15.31 6.39
N TRP A 305 -18.56 -15.43 7.24
CA TRP A 305 -17.51 -16.45 7.17
C TRP A 305 -17.63 -17.51 8.26
N VAL A 306 -18.69 -17.50 9.06
CA VAL A 306 -18.96 -18.57 10.05
C VAL A 306 -19.07 -19.91 9.31
N ASP A 307 -18.55 -20.97 9.90
CA ASP A 307 -18.41 -22.31 9.33
C ASP A 307 -17.51 -22.42 8.07
N CYS A 308 -16.86 -21.32 7.69
CA CYS A 308 -15.87 -21.31 6.62
C CYS A 308 -14.44 -21.32 7.17
N SER A 309 -13.49 -21.76 6.34
CA SER A 309 -12.07 -21.71 6.66
C SER A 309 -11.62 -20.27 7.00
N LYS A 310 -10.98 -20.09 8.17
CA LYS A 310 -10.44 -18.80 8.61
C LYS A 310 -9.51 -18.19 7.57
N VAL A 311 -8.60 -18.99 7.01
CA VAL A 311 -7.64 -18.50 6.00
C VAL A 311 -8.31 -18.13 4.68
N PHE A 312 -9.38 -18.84 4.30
CA PHE A 312 -10.12 -18.50 3.09
C PHE A 312 -10.92 -17.19 3.27
N GLY A 313 -11.61 -17.03 4.38
CA GLY A 313 -12.31 -15.78 4.71
C GLY A 313 -11.36 -14.59 4.75
N LEU A 314 -10.21 -14.74 5.44
CA LEU A 314 -9.16 -13.72 5.45
C LEU A 314 -8.66 -13.37 4.05
N LYS A 315 -8.37 -14.38 3.21
CA LYS A 315 -7.96 -14.14 1.83
C LYS A 315 -8.98 -13.26 1.09
N CYS A 316 -10.25 -13.62 1.18
CA CYS A 316 -11.31 -12.89 0.48
C CYS A 316 -11.41 -11.43 0.96
N GLU A 317 -11.35 -11.19 2.26
CA GLU A 317 -11.45 -9.84 2.82
C GLU A 317 -10.17 -9.00 2.57
N LEU A 318 -8.99 -9.59 2.69
CA LEU A 318 -7.73 -8.87 2.49
C LEU A 318 -7.48 -8.51 1.02
N GLU A 319 -7.75 -9.43 0.08
CA GLU A 319 -7.59 -9.15 -1.36
C GLU A 319 -8.58 -8.08 -1.86
N ARG A 320 -9.67 -7.82 -1.14
CA ARG A 320 -10.62 -6.73 -1.43
C ARG A 320 -10.12 -5.36 -1.02
N ILE A 321 -9.13 -5.27 -0.13
CA ILE A 321 -8.53 -4.00 0.29
C ILE A 321 -7.87 -3.33 -0.92
N HIS A 322 -7.07 -4.09 -1.69
CA HIS A 322 -6.42 -3.57 -2.90
C HIS A 322 -6.16 -4.68 -3.92
N PRO A 323 -6.32 -4.40 -5.24
CA PRO A 323 -6.14 -5.43 -6.28
C PRO A 323 -4.74 -6.04 -6.38
N GLU A 324 -3.70 -5.37 -5.90
CA GLU A 324 -2.32 -5.89 -5.91
C GLU A 324 -1.98 -6.78 -4.69
N ILE A 325 -2.91 -6.98 -3.78
CA ILE A 325 -2.72 -7.87 -2.63
C ILE A 325 -3.00 -9.30 -3.04
N HIS A 326 -2.07 -10.20 -2.74
CA HIS A 326 -2.15 -11.63 -3.05
C HIS A 326 -1.96 -12.46 -1.79
N ILE A 327 -3.02 -13.14 -1.39
CA ILE A 327 -3.03 -14.00 -0.21
C ILE A 327 -3.05 -15.46 -0.65
N ASN A 328 -2.04 -16.22 -0.25
CA ASN A 328 -2.02 -17.67 -0.37
C ASN A 328 -2.59 -18.28 0.93
N ALA A 329 -3.85 -18.68 0.89
CA ALA A 329 -4.56 -19.28 2.02
C ALA A 329 -4.36 -20.80 2.02
N VAL A 330 -3.81 -21.35 3.09
CA VAL A 330 -3.52 -22.79 3.23
C VAL A 330 -4.25 -23.33 4.46
N GLU A 331 -5.35 -24.06 4.22
CA GLU A 331 -6.18 -24.67 5.25
C GLU A 331 -5.55 -25.97 5.77
N LYS A 332 -4.40 -25.85 6.43
CA LYS A 332 -3.66 -26.95 7.03
C LYS A 332 -2.84 -26.49 8.22
N ASN A 333 -2.53 -27.41 9.12
CA ASN A 333 -1.41 -27.20 10.03
C ASN A 333 -0.10 -27.19 9.21
N ILE A 334 0.82 -26.32 9.60
CA ILE A 334 2.18 -26.41 9.06
C ILE A 334 2.89 -27.60 9.71
N ASP A 335 3.50 -28.43 8.88
CA ASP A 335 4.37 -29.53 9.31
C ASP A 335 5.83 -29.24 8.93
N LYS A 336 6.75 -30.14 9.31
CA LYS A 336 8.18 -30.01 9.03
C LYS A 336 8.46 -29.78 7.54
N ASN A 337 7.86 -30.57 6.66
CA ASN A 337 8.15 -30.52 5.22
C ASN A 337 7.65 -29.20 4.61
N LEU A 338 6.45 -28.77 4.99
CA LEU A 338 5.87 -27.50 4.58
C LEU A 338 6.70 -26.33 5.08
N LEU A 339 7.11 -26.33 6.38
CA LEU A 339 7.94 -25.26 6.94
C LEU A 339 9.29 -25.15 6.20
N VAL A 340 9.96 -26.27 5.92
CA VAL A 340 11.24 -26.28 5.20
C VAL A 340 11.07 -25.78 3.75
N ALA A 341 9.94 -26.05 3.12
CA ALA A 341 9.65 -25.53 1.78
C ALA A 341 9.34 -24.03 1.78
N GLU A 342 8.54 -23.55 2.74
CA GLU A 342 8.11 -22.15 2.82
C GLU A 342 9.22 -21.23 3.35
N MET A 343 10.06 -21.65 4.32
CA MET A 343 11.12 -20.82 4.85
C MET A 343 12.17 -20.39 3.81
N LYS A 344 12.31 -21.16 2.71
CA LYS A 344 13.21 -20.83 1.59
C LYS A 344 12.69 -19.71 0.70
N LYS A 345 11.38 -19.42 0.78
CA LYS A 345 10.69 -18.42 -0.04
C LYS A 345 10.37 -17.15 0.74
N ALA A 346 10.24 -17.28 2.08
CA ALA A 346 9.82 -16.18 2.94
C ALA A 346 11.00 -15.28 3.34
N ASP A 347 10.74 -13.97 3.37
CA ASP A 347 11.64 -12.99 3.99
C ASP A 347 11.35 -12.85 5.49
N LEU A 348 10.10 -13.09 5.89
CA LEU A 348 9.61 -13.01 7.27
C LEU A 348 8.70 -14.19 7.58
N ILE A 349 8.90 -14.83 8.72
CA ILE A 349 8.04 -15.88 9.26
C ILE A 349 7.46 -15.39 10.59
N LEU A 350 6.16 -15.40 10.72
CA LEU A 350 5.42 -14.98 11.92
C LEU A 350 4.66 -16.15 12.51
N PHE A 351 4.87 -16.42 13.78
CA PHE A 351 4.09 -17.37 14.55
C PHE A 351 3.10 -16.64 15.46
N ALA A 352 1.82 -16.79 15.18
CA ALA A 352 0.69 -16.25 15.97
C ALA A 352 -0.23 -17.39 16.43
N VAL A 353 0.35 -18.51 16.84
CA VAL A 353 -0.36 -19.69 17.35
C VAL A 353 -0.29 -19.74 18.88
N GLY A 354 -1.39 -20.12 19.53
CA GLY A 354 -1.46 -20.24 20.98
C GLY A 354 -0.73 -21.48 21.57
N SER A 355 -0.27 -22.40 20.72
CA SER A 355 0.38 -23.65 21.17
C SER A 355 1.89 -23.51 21.26
N SER A 356 2.41 -23.52 22.49
CA SER A 356 3.85 -23.52 22.75
C SER A 356 4.54 -24.76 22.17
N THR A 357 3.86 -25.92 22.15
CA THR A 357 4.40 -27.18 21.61
C THR A 357 4.68 -27.05 20.11
N VAL A 358 3.73 -26.48 19.34
CA VAL A 358 3.93 -26.25 17.91
C VAL A 358 5.10 -25.29 17.68
N GLN A 359 5.15 -24.20 18.42
CA GLN A 359 6.23 -23.21 18.30
C GLN A 359 7.60 -23.82 18.63
N TRP A 360 7.65 -24.69 19.64
CA TRP A 360 8.86 -25.41 20.02
C TRP A 360 9.37 -26.35 18.94
N GLU A 361 8.48 -27.16 18.37
CA GLU A 361 8.83 -28.07 17.25
C GLU A 361 9.34 -27.29 16.04
N MET A 362 8.63 -26.23 15.65
CA MET A 362 9.03 -25.38 14.52
C MET A 362 10.36 -24.66 14.79
N ASN A 363 10.60 -24.19 16.02
CA ASN A 363 11.88 -23.59 16.42
C ASN A 363 13.06 -24.53 16.20
N LYS A 364 12.93 -25.80 16.60
CA LYS A 364 13.96 -26.80 16.38
C LYS A 364 14.28 -26.99 14.90
N ILE A 365 13.26 -27.11 14.06
CA ILE A 365 13.40 -27.27 12.62
C ILE A 365 14.10 -26.04 12.01
N LEU A 366 13.68 -24.83 12.35
CA LEU A 366 14.26 -23.60 11.83
C LEU A 366 15.74 -23.45 12.22
N LYS A 367 16.11 -23.86 13.42
CA LYS A 367 17.51 -23.87 13.88
C LYS A 367 18.34 -24.91 13.13
N GLU A 368 17.87 -26.17 13.05
CA GLU A 368 18.55 -27.26 12.33
C GLU A 368 18.78 -26.93 10.84
N GLN A 369 17.80 -26.26 10.23
CA GLN A 369 17.84 -25.90 8.80
C GLN A 369 18.53 -24.55 8.53
N LYS A 370 19.07 -23.88 9.56
CA LYS A 370 19.74 -22.56 9.47
C LYS A 370 18.88 -21.55 8.71
N CYS A 371 17.67 -21.30 9.20
CA CYS A 371 16.72 -20.40 8.56
C CYS A 371 17.29 -18.99 8.38
N ASN A 372 17.29 -18.47 7.17
CA ASN A 372 17.78 -17.12 6.85
C ASN A 372 16.69 -16.05 6.90
N ALA A 373 15.40 -16.45 6.90
CA ALA A 373 14.31 -15.50 7.07
C ALA A 373 14.34 -14.87 8.49
N LYS A 374 13.81 -13.67 8.61
CA LYS A 374 13.49 -13.09 9.93
C LYS A 374 12.36 -13.91 10.53
N VAL A 375 12.48 -14.32 11.81
CA VAL A 375 11.45 -15.10 12.48
C VAL A 375 10.96 -14.37 13.70
N ILE A 376 9.65 -14.25 13.86
CA ILE A 376 9.02 -13.60 14.99
C ILE A 376 7.94 -14.52 15.56
N TYR A 377 8.01 -14.73 16.88
CA TYR A 377 6.99 -15.37 17.68
C TYR A 377 6.22 -14.31 18.44
N THR A 378 4.89 -14.41 18.47
CA THR A 378 4.07 -13.49 19.25
C THR A 378 2.92 -14.23 19.91
N TRP A 379 2.65 -13.89 21.17
CA TRP A 379 1.57 -14.51 21.95
C TRP A 379 1.02 -13.54 22.98
N LEU A 380 -0.20 -13.86 23.46
CA LEU A 380 -0.91 -13.15 24.50
C LEU A 380 -0.93 -13.99 25.75
N GLU A 381 -0.85 -13.36 26.91
CA GLU A 381 -1.11 -14.03 28.19
C GLU A 381 -2.62 -14.10 28.49
N ALA A 382 -2.98 -15.00 29.41
CA ALA A 382 -4.32 -15.10 29.93
C ALA A 382 -4.77 -13.77 30.57
N GLY A 383 -6.04 -13.42 30.41
CA GLY A 383 -6.59 -12.14 30.85
C GLY A 383 -6.30 -10.96 29.91
N GLY A 384 -5.34 -11.11 28.99
CA GLY A 384 -5.05 -10.07 27.96
C GLY A 384 -4.37 -8.82 28.51
N GLU A 385 -3.76 -8.88 29.68
CA GLU A 385 -2.96 -7.76 30.20
C GLU A 385 -1.60 -7.67 29.53
N ASN A 386 -0.92 -8.82 29.37
CA ASN A 386 0.41 -8.88 28.81
C ASN A 386 0.45 -9.60 27.48
N SER A 387 1.43 -9.23 26.67
CA SER A 387 1.75 -9.90 25.41
C SER A 387 3.25 -9.79 25.11
N HIS A 388 3.72 -10.63 24.20
CA HIS A 388 5.14 -10.76 23.93
C HIS A 388 5.43 -10.83 22.43
N ILE A 389 6.59 -10.30 22.05
CA ILE A 389 7.14 -10.38 20.70
C ILE A 389 8.59 -10.80 20.81
N LEU A 390 8.93 -11.96 20.26
CA LEU A 390 10.26 -12.52 20.22
C LEU A 390 10.77 -12.58 18.79
N SER A 391 11.77 -11.75 18.46
CA SER A 391 12.47 -11.77 17.17
C SER A 391 13.70 -12.65 17.25
N ILE A 392 13.85 -13.59 16.30
CA ILE A 392 14.97 -14.54 16.23
C ILE A 392 15.64 -14.48 14.85
N ASP A 393 16.95 -14.33 14.88
CA ASP A 393 17.86 -14.63 13.79
C ASP A 393 18.58 -15.94 14.11
N TYR A 394 18.27 -17.01 13.41
CA TYR A 394 18.83 -18.34 13.67
C TYR A 394 20.31 -18.49 13.32
N ASN A 395 20.93 -17.49 12.70
CA ASN A 395 22.36 -17.40 12.51
C ASN A 395 23.10 -16.88 13.76
N LYS A 396 22.35 -16.47 14.80
CA LYS A 396 22.87 -15.96 16.07
C LYS A 396 22.50 -16.89 17.23
N LYS A 397 23.12 -16.64 18.40
CA LYS A 397 22.75 -17.33 19.64
C LYS A 397 21.40 -16.84 20.14
N GLY A 398 20.63 -17.78 20.68
CA GLY A 398 19.28 -17.54 21.16
C GLY A 398 18.20 -18.14 20.24
N CYS A 399 17.17 -18.70 20.85
CA CYS A 399 16.05 -19.31 20.15
C CYS A 399 14.79 -19.32 21.04
N PHE A 400 13.65 -19.73 20.52
CA PHE A 400 12.40 -19.80 21.29
C PHE A 400 12.53 -20.71 22.53
N GLN A 401 13.30 -21.80 22.46
CA GLN A 401 13.50 -22.71 23.59
C GLN A 401 14.22 -22.07 24.76
N CYS A 402 15.02 -21.01 24.56
CA CYS A 402 15.66 -20.29 25.67
C CYS A 402 14.66 -19.75 26.69
N LEU A 403 13.43 -19.44 26.29
CA LEU A 403 12.37 -19.00 27.20
C LEU A 403 11.94 -20.07 28.20
N PHE A 404 12.22 -21.34 27.91
CA PHE A 404 11.86 -22.51 28.69
C PHE A 404 13.09 -23.23 29.29
N THR A 405 14.22 -22.55 29.33
CA THR A 405 15.49 -23.11 29.85
C THR A 405 16.01 -22.21 30.94
N ASP A 406 16.45 -22.82 32.06
CA ASP A 406 17.13 -22.13 33.15
C ASP A 406 18.68 -22.05 32.92
N GLU A 407 19.39 -21.41 33.85
CA GLU A 407 20.85 -21.26 33.80
C GLU A 407 21.60 -22.60 33.87
N GLN A 408 20.97 -23.64 34.40
CA GLN A 408 21.50 -24.99 34.50
C GLN A 408 21.25 -25.82 33.23
N GLY A 409 20.40 -25.36 32.34
CA GLY A 409 20.01 -26.09 31.12
C GLY A 409 18.79 -27.01 31.32
N CYS A 410 18.13 -26.91 32.48
CA CYS A 410 16.90 -27.63 32.76
C CYS A 410 15.70 -26.97 32.11
N LEU A 411 14.70 -27.78 31.77
CA LEU A 411 13.42 -27.27 31.23
C LEU A 411 12.55 -26.73 32.36
N ILE A 412 12.04 -25.53 32.16
CA ILE A 412 11.13 -24.82 33.07
C ILE A 412 9.91 -24.31 32.31
N ASN A 413 8.92 -23.77 33.02
CA ASN A 413 7.83 -23.04 32.41
C ASN A 413 8.34 -21.76 31.77
N ASN A 414 7.56 -21.19 30.84
CA ASN A 414 7.96 -19.96 30.14
C ASN A 414 8.27 -18.85 31.16
N LYS A 415 9.55 -18.52 31.28
CA LYS A 415 10.09 -17.60 32.30
C LYS A 415 9.71 -16.13 32.12
N VAL A 416 9.11 -15.79 30.99
CA VAL A 416 8.70 -14.39 30.69
C VAL A 416 7.22 -14.15 30.87
N ASN A 417 6.42 -15.20 31.05
CA ASN A 417 5.00 -15.03 31.37
C ASN A 417 4.83 -14.54 32.80
N ASN A 418 4.00 -13.54 33.00
CA ASN A 418 3.74 -12.95 34.33
C ASN A 418 2.52 -13.57 35.04
N VAL A 419 1.62 -14.20 34.26
CA VAL A 419 0.40 -14.82 34.85
C VAL A 419 0.71 -16.20 35.37
N SER A 420 0.43 -16.44 36.64
CA SER A 420 0.62 -17.76 37.29
C SER A 420 -0.33 -18.81 36.69
N GLU A 421 0.01 -20.10 36.80
CA GLU A 421 -0.84 -21.20 36.34
C GLU A 421 -2.21 -21.20 37.03
N ILE A 422 -2.29 -20.78 38.27
CA ILE A 422 -3.55 -20.67 39.04
C ILE A 422 -4.43 -19.55 38.44
N ASP A 423 -3.85 -18.41 38.09
CA ASP A 423 -4.56 -17.29 37.49
C ASP A 423 -5.00 -17.60 36.05
N VAL A 424 -4.20 -18.37 35.31
CA VAL A 424 -4.57 -18.86 33.98
C VAL A 424 -5.88 -19.66 34.04
N GLU A 425 -6.06 -20.51 35.07
CA GLU A 425 -7.29 -21.31 35.22
C GLU A 425 -8.56 -20.44 35.39
N ALA A 426 -8.43 -19.28 36.05
CA ALA A 426 -9.54 -18.33 36.21
C ALA A 426 -10.03 -17.73 34.88
N TYR A 427 -9.15 -17.62 33.87
CA TYR A 427 -9.48 -17.08 32.56
C TYR A 427 -9.87 -18.15 31.52
N LYS A 428 -9.83 -19.43 31.90
CA LYS A 428 -10.18 -20.52 30.98
C LYS A 428 -11.69 -20.62 30.78
N ILE A 429 -12.09 -20.55 29.52
CA ILE A 429 -13.46 -20.83 29.11
C ILE A 429 -13.48 -22.23 28.51
N ARG A 430 -14.25 -23.14 29.11
CA ARG A 430 -14.38 -24.54 28.68
C ARG A 430 -15.65 -24.73 27.87
N ASN A 431 -15.49 -25.04 26.58
CA ASN A 431 -16.63 -25.34 25.69
C ASN A 431 -16.64 -26.85 25.40
N GLY A 432 -17.33 -27.64 26.25
CA GLY A 432 -17.51 -29.07 26.01
C GLY A 432 -16.24 -29.92 26.04
N CYS A 433 -16.26 -31.09 25.41
CA CYS A 433 -15.14 -32.02 25.36
C CYS A 433 -14.00 -31.49 24.47
N GLY A 434 -12.94 -30.97 25.09
CA GLY A 434 -11.67 -30.67 24.41
C GLY A 434 -11.42 -29.22 23.98
N GLY A 435 -12.42 -28.36 24.03
CA GLY A 435 -12.24 -26.94 23.72
C GLY A 435 -11.96 -26.10 24.96
N THR A 436 -10.69 -25.77 25.23
CA THR A 436 -10.32 -24.77 26.23
C THR A 436 -9.74 -23.55 25.54
N ARG A 437 -10.33 -22.39 25.77
CA ARG A 437 -9.79 -21.10 25.30
C ARG A 437 -9.54 -20.19 26.50
N VAL A 438 -8.71 -19.21 26.32
CA VAL A 438 -8.41 -18.20 27.33
C VAL A 438 -9.05 -16.89 26.94
N ALA A 439 -9.74 -16.23 27.88
CA ALA A 439 -10.36 -14.93 27.67
C ALA A 439 -9.30 -13.82 27.60
N TYR A 440 -9.44 -12.93 26.64
CA TYR A 440 -8.70 -11.68 26.50
C TYR A 440 -9.50 -10.72 25.62
N GLY A 441 -9.36 -9.43 25.86
CA GLY A 441 -10.10 -8.38 25.12
C GLY A 441 -9.37 -7.93 23.85
N ASN A 442 -10.04 -7.12 23.03
CA ASN A 442 -9.48 -6.59 21.79
C ASN A 442 -8.35 -5.57 21.98
N ALA A 443 -8.28 -4.89 23.12
CA ALA A 443 -7.25 -3.89 23.38
C ALA A 443 -5.82 -4.46 23.31
N VAL A 444 -5.61 -5.66 23.85
CA VAL A 444 -4.29 -6.33 23.79
C VAL A 444 -3.95 -6.76 22.36
N LEU A 445 -4.92 -7.20 21.55
CA LEU A 445 -4.72 -7.55 20.15
C LEU A 445 -4.20 -6.35 19.34
N LEU A 446 -4.86 -5.19 19.47
CA LEU A 446 -4.49 -3.96 18.78
C LEU A 446 -3.12 -3.45 19.22
N ARG A 447 -2.86 -3.43 20.53
CA ARG A 447 -1.58 -2.98 21.11
C ARG A 447 -0.43 -3.86 20.63
N THR A 448 -0.57 -5.18 20.74
CA THR A 448 0.42 -6.15 20.28
C THR A 448 0.69 -6.01 18.80
N THR A 449 -0.35 -5.88 17.99
CA THR A 449 -0.22 -5.72 16.54
C THR A 449 0.52 -4.43 16.18
N ALA A 450 0.21 -3.30 16.83
CA ALA A 450 0.88 -2.03 16.58
C ALA A 450 2.38 -2.12 16.88
N VAL A 451 2.75 -2.63 18.05
CA VAL A 451 4.17 -2.81 18.42
C VAL A 451 4.87 -3.80 17.48
N LEU A 452 4.18 -4.87 17.07
CA LEU A 452 4.73 -5.85 16.13
C LEU A 452 5.07 -5.22 14.77
N LEU A 453 4.25 -4.33 14.25
CA LEU A 453 4.54 -3.62 12.99
C LEU A 453 5.81 -2.78 13.10
N ASP A 454 6.01 -2.07 14.22
CA ASP A 454 7.24 -1.31 14.48
C ASP A 454 8.48 -2.24 14.59
N VAL A 455 8.33 -3.40 15.20
CA VAL A 455 9.41 -4.41 15.28
C VAL A 455 9.75 -4.94 13.89
N ILE A 456 8.75 -5.26 13.06
CA ILE A 456 8.97 -5.73 11.69
C ILE A 456 9.70 -4.66 10.89
N LYS A 457 9.25 -3.42 10.93
CA LYS A 457 9.89 -2.30 10.26
C LYS A 457 11.36 -2.19 10.66
N LYS A 458 11.65 -2.12 11.96
CA LYS A 458 13.03 -2.06 12.50
C LYS A 458 13.90 -3.23 12.04
N ASN A 459 13.34 -4.44 11.94
CA ASN A 459 14.08 -5.63 11.51
C ASN A 459 14.50 -5.58 10.03
N PHE A 460 13.79 -4.85 9.17
CA PHE A 460 14.14 -4.67 7.76
C PHE A 460 14.97 -3.40 7.49
N GLU A 461 14.89 -2.38 8.34
CA GLU A 461 15.68 -1.15 8.21
C GLU A 461 17.12 -1.31 8.72
N ARG A 462 17.35 -2.16 9.74
CA ARG A 462 18.66 -2.34 10.34
C ARG A 462 19.51 -3.33 9.55
N ALA A 463 20.77 -2.95 9.29
CA ALA A 463 21.75 -3.84 8.66
C ALA A 463 22.08 -5.08 9.51
N GLU A 464 22.02 -4.94 10.84
CA GLU A 464 22.24 -6.04 11.78
C GLU A 464 20.97 -6.39 12.54
N SER A 465 20.50 -7.63 12.38
CA SER A 465 19.44 -8.18 13.22
C SER A 465 20.02 -8.66 14.55
N THR A 466 19.36 -8.35 15.65
CA THR A 466 19.67 -8.91 16.97
C THR A 466 18.48 -9.69 17.47
N ASN A 467 18.71 -10.84 18.11
CA ASN A 467 17.66 -11.55 18.82
C ASN A 467 17.12 -10.64 19.92
N ASN A 468 15.82 -10.46 19.97
CA ASN A 468 15.19 -9.49 20.84
C ASN A 468 13.85 -9.99 21.37
N LEU A 469 13.60 -9.76 22.67
CA LEU A 469 12.32 -9.99 23.31
C LEU A 469 11.73 -8.66 23.77
N ILE A 470 10.45 -8.45 23.44
CA ILE A 470 9.68 -7.30 23.89
C ILE A 470 8.48 -7.79 24.70
N ASN A 471 8.37 -7.29 25.91
CA ASN A 471 7.21 -7.50 26.78
C ASN A 471 6.30 -6.26 26.70
N ILE A 472 5.02 -6.49 26.50
CA ILE A 472 4.03 -5.42 26.34
C ILE A 472 3.01 -5.57 27.47
N THR A 473 2.86 -4.53 28.25
CA THR A 473 1.87 -4.40 29.33
C THR A 473 0.79 -3.37 28.94
N PRO A 474 -0.25 -3.17 29.74
CA PRO A 474 -1.21 -2.09 29.49
C PRO A 474 -0.61 -0.69 29.41
N THR A 475 0.47 -0.42 30.14
CA THR A 475 1.10 0.90 30.27
C THR A 475 2.43 1.02 29.54
N ASP A 476 3.16 -0.10 29.36
CA ASP A 476 4.56 -0.05 28.93
C ASP A 476 4.90 -1.05 27.84
N VAL A 477 5.92 -0.70 27.06
CA VAL A 477 6.59 -1.58 26.09
C VAL A 477 8.05 -1.72 26.53
N ILE A 478 8.40 -2.91 27.05
CA ILE A 478 9.70 -3.18 27.67
C ILE A 478 10.56 -4.00 26.70
N ASP A 479 11.63 -3.39 26.20
CA ASP A 479 12.62 -4.05 25.35
C ASP A 479 13.64 -4.78 26.23
N VAL A 480 13.49 -6.10 26.35
CA VAL A 480 14.37 -6.98 27.16
C VAL A 480 15.65 -7.33 26.41
N LYS A 481 15.74 -7.01 25.13
CA LYS A 481 16.85 -7.35 24.24
C LYS A 481 17.12 -8.86 24.24
N ASN A 482 18.39 -9.27 24.28
CA ASN A 482 18.82 -10.66 24.19
C ASN A 482 19.08 -11.31 25.56
N THR A 483 18.63 -10.70 26.66
CA THR A 483 18.85 -11.24 28.01
C THR A 483 18.12 -12.57 28.27
N PHE A 484 17.17 -12.94 27.44
CA PHE A 484 16.46 -14.22 27.47
C PHE A 484 17.31 -15.41 27.00
N VAL A 485 18.47 -15.14 26.35
CA VAL A 485 19.32 -16.18 25.74
C VAL A 485 20.04 -16.99 26.82
N GLU A 486 19.88 -18.32 26.78
CA GLU A 486 20.50 -19.23 27.69
C GLU A 486 21.68 -19.96 27.06
N ARG A 487 22.86 -19.91 27.74
CA ARG A 487 24.09 -20.56 27.27
C ARG A 487 23.98 -22.08 27.20
N LYS A 488 23.23 -22.68 28.13
CA LYS A 488 23.02 -24.14 28.22
C LYS A 488 21.72 -24.61 27.52
N CYS A 489 21.15 -23.80 26.66
CA CYS A 489 19.98 -24.20 25.91
C CYS A 489 20.30 -25.38 24.97
N ARG A 490 19.57 -26.49 25.11
CA ARG A 490 19.76 -27.71 24.31
C ARG A 490 19.52 -27.53 22.81
N CYS A 491 18.88 -26.44 22.39
CA CYS A 491 18.60 -26.15 20.98
C CYS A 491 19.66 -25.24 20.34
N CYS A 492 20.19 -24.26 21.08
CA CYS A 492 21.07 -23.25 20.50
C CYS A 492 22.30 -22.93 21.38
N GLY A 493 22.51 -23.66 22.49
CA GLY A 493 23.66 -23.51 23.36
C GLY A 493 24.97 -23.99 22.71
N ASP A 494 26.08 -23.81 23.42
CA ASP A 494 27.39 -24.27 23.00
C ASP A 494 27.46 -25.81 23.12
N GLU A 495 27.99 -26.50 22.11
CA GLU A 495 28.11 -27.99 22.07
C GLU A 495 29.13 -28.55 23.05
N ASP A 496 29.87 -27.69 23.77
CA ASP A 496 31.00 -28.06 24.63
C ASP A 496 30.68 -27.99 26.14
N ILE A 497 29.46 -28.41 26.55
CA ILE A 497 29.14 -28.54 27.96
C ILE A 497 28.45 -29.87 28.27
#